data_841f869ede11c72dc03eb5cd35d83411
#
_entry.id   841f869ede11c72dc03eb5cd35d83411
#
_cell.length_a   1.000
_cell.length_b   1.000
_cell.length_c   1.000
_cell.angle_alpha   90.00
_cell.angle_beta   90.00
_cell.angle_gamma   90.00
#
_symmetry.space_group_name_H-M   'P 1'
#
loop_
_entity.id
_entity.type
_entity.pdbx_description
1 polymer ?
#
loop_
_entity_poly.entity_id
_entity_poly.type
_entity_poly.pdbx_seq_one_letter_code
_entity_poly.pdbx_strand_id
1 'polypeptide(L)'
;MLWTDIDYANITSLFVFSYTNIQKHSNEKFVVKRVGMLIKLRPEHLEAYLKLHADDHPGVRDLLQKYNLRNFNIFIQKIDNQWFEFGYYEYVGINFSADMTALANEPRNIYWLEICNPMQLPLDGSTGWTIMKQIYYNG
;
A
#
# COMPACT_ATOMS: atom_id res chain seq x y z
N MET A 1 47.02 17.67 26.44
CA MET A 1 46.30 17.54 25.18
C MET A 1 45.22 18.61 25.15
N LEU A 2 45.45 19.67 24.39
CA LEU A 2 44.66 20.91 24.43
C LEU A 2 43.41 20.74 23.54
N TRP A 3 42.25 20.98 24.12
CA TRP A 3 40.97 21.14 23.43
C TRP A 3 40.88 22.57 22.90
N THR A 4 41.29 22.80 21.67
CA THR A 4 41.00 24.05 20.97
C THR A 4 40.71 23.71 19.53
N ASP A 5 39.66 24.35 19.00
CA ASP A 5 39.17 24.38 17.62
C ASP A 5 38.04 23.41 17.29
N ILE A 6 36.88 23.61 17.95
CA ILE A 6 35.60 23.28 17.35
C ILE A 6 35.22 24.47 16.46
N ASP A 7 35.32 24.25 15.16
CA ASP A 7 34.96 25.24 14.14
C ASP A 7 33.45 25.48 14.15
N TYR A 8 33.02 26.58 14.81
CA TYR A 8 31.62 26.99 14.90
C TYR A 8 30.96 27.26 13.56
N ALA A 9 31.72 27.44 12.48
CA ALA A 9 31.20 27.63 11.13
C ALA A 9 30.56 26.32 10.56
N ASN A 10 31.05 25.15 10.95
CA ASN A 10 30.52 23.87 10.52
C ASN A 10 29.21 23.49 11.24
N ILE A 11 29.00 23.92 12.48
CA ILE A 11 27.78 23.62 13.25
C ILE A 11 26.60 24.41 12.70
N THR A 12 26.79 25.69 12.34
CA THR A 12 25.74 26.51 11.73
C THR A 12 25.32 26.00 10.37
N SER A 13 26.26 25.50 9.55
CA SER A 13 25.98 24.91 8.24
C SER A 13 25.17 23.62 8.36
N LEU A 14 25.45 22.78 9.33
CA LEU A 14 24.69 21.53 9.59
C LEU A 14 23.28 21.84 10.12
N PHE A 15 23.11 22.84 10.98
CA PHE A 15 21.80 23.26 11.46
C PHE A 15 20.96 23.92 10.37
N VAL A 16 21.55 24.74 9.52
CA VAL A 16 20.85 25.35 8.36
C VAL A 16 20.45 24.31 7.36
N PHE A 17 21.31 23.30 7.08
CA PHE A 17 21.00 22.22 6.16
C PHE A 17 19.89 21.30 6.72
N SER A 18 19.90 21.03 8.01
CA SER A 18 18.84 20.28 8.70
C SER A 18 17.52 21.05 8.72
N TYR A 19 17.58 22.37 8.98
CA TYR A 19 16.39 23.23 9.03
C TYR A 19 15.74 23.43 7.64
N THR A 20 16.55 23.58 6.59
CA THR A 20 16.06 23.68 5.21
C THR A 20 15.48 22.36 4.70
N ASN A 21 16.02 21.21 5.13
CA ASN A 21 15.42 19.91 4.80
C ASN A 21 14.12 19.66 5.56
N ILE A 22 14.01 20.09 6.82
CA ILE A 22 12.76 20.01 7.60
C ILE A 22 11.68 20.91 6.99
N GLN A 23 12.03 22.12 6.55
CA GLN A 23 11.07 23.02 5.89
C GLN A 23 10.70 22.55 4.47
N LYS A 24 11.61 21.90 3.76
CA LYS A 24 11.32 21.32 2.44
C LYS A 24 10.35 20.15 2.51
N HIS A 25 10.39 19.36 3.60
CA HIS A 25 9.42 18.30 3.86
C HIS A 25 8.06 18.82 4.37
N SER A 26 8.02 20.00 5.02
CA SER A 26 6.76 20.58 5.53
C SER A 26 5.90 21.24 4.45
N ASN A 27 6.45 21.46 3.24
CA ASN A 27 5.74 22.01 2.09
C ASN A 27 5.41 20.97 1.00
N GLU A 28 5.78 19.70 1.19
CA GLU A 28 5.26 18.64 0.32
C GLU A 28 3.77 18.49 0.61
N LYS A 29 2.97 18.96 -0.33
CA LYS A 29 1.53 18.84 -0.33
C LYS A 29 1.20 17.36 -0.16
N PHE A 30 0.55 17.01 0.94
CA PHE A 30 0.13 15.64 1.23
C PHE A 30 -0.75 15.15 0.09
N VAL A 31 -0.21 14.29 -0.76
CA VAL A 31 -0.90 13.80 -1.95
C VAL A 31 -1.39 12.38 -1.66
N VAL A 32 -2.71 12.23 -1.58
CA VAL A 32 -3.33 10.91 -1.51
C VAL A 32 -3.07 10.15 -2.81
N LYS A 33 -2.44 8.98 -2.71
CA LYS A 33 -2.26 8.09 -3.86
C LYS A 33 -3.45 7.15 -3.95
N ARG A 34 -4.17 7.20 -5.07
CA ARG A 34 -5.31 6.32 -5.34
C ARG A 34 -4.90 5.20 -6.27
N VAL A 35 -5.26 3.98 -5.90
CA VAL A 35 -4.90 2.77 -6.65
C VAL A 35 -6.15 1.97 -6.94
N GLY A 36 -6.41 1.77 -8.24
CA GLY A 36 -7.36 0.78 -8.73
C GLY A 36 -6.62 -0.44 -9.23
N MET A 37 -7.11 -1.63 -8.96
CA MET A 37 -6.44 -2.87 -9.32
C MET A 37 -7.43 -3.97 -9.72
N LEU A 38 -6.95 -4.94 -10.50
CA LEU A 38 -7.75 -5.99 -11.11
C LEU A 38 -7.03 -7.33 -11.04
N ILE A 39 -7.76 -8.39 -10.68
CA ILE A 39 -7.31 -9.77 -10.75
C ILE A 39 -8.50 -10.68 -11.04
N LYS A 40 -8.27 -11.90 -11.50
CA LYS A 40 -9.32 -12.92 -11.59
C LYS A 40 -9.35 -13.76 -10.31
N LEU A 41 -10.53 -14.29 -10.00
CA LEU A 41 -10.72 -15.29 -8.96
C LEU A 41 -11.04 -16.65 -9.62
N ARG A 42 -10.39 -17.70 -9.13
CA ARG A 42 -10.70 -19.06 -9.54
C ARG A 42 -12.10 -19.43 -9.06
N PRO A 43 -13.00 -19.92 -9.96
CA PRO A 43 -14.40 -20.14 -9.62
C PRO A 43 -14.59 -21.18 -8.51
N GLU A 44 -13.71 -22.18 -8.42
CA GLU A 44 -13.72 -23.20 -7.37
C GLU A 44 -13.42 -22.64 -5.96
N HIS A 45 -12.84 -21.47 -5.87
CA HIS A 45 -12.49 -20.81 -4.61
C HIS A 45 -13.44 -19.68 -4.21
N LEU A 46 -14.45 -19.37 -5.04
CA LEU A 46 -15.35 -18.24 -4.82
C LEU A 46 -15.94 -18.21 -3.40
N GLU A 47 -16.54 -19.32 -2.99
CA GLU A 47 -17.21 -19.38 -1.68
C GLU A 47 -16.23 -19.22 -0.52
N ALA A 48 -15.07 -19.89 -0.58
CA ALA A 48 -14.03 -19.79 0.43
C ALA A 48 -13.46 -18.39 0.51
N TYR A 49 -13.23 -17.75 -0.64
CA TYR A 49 -12.72 -16.38 -0.72
C TYR A 49 -13.68 -15.37 -0.13
N LEU A 50 -14.98 -15.49 -0.42
CA LEU A 50 -16.00 -14.61 0.15
C LEU A 50 -16.09 -14.75 1.68
N LYS A 51 -15.95 -15.96 2.22
CA LYS A 51 -15.92 -16.19 3.69
C LYS A 51 -14.71 -15.52 4.35
N LEU A 52 -13.53 -15.57 3.73
CA LEU A 52 -12.32 -14.90 4.21
C LEU A 52 -12.44 -13.37 4.24
N HIS A 53 -13.28 -12.80 3.38
CA HIS A 53 -13.49 -11.35 3.27
C HIS A 53 -14.79 -10.86 3.92
N ALA A 54 -15.53 -11.73 4.60
CA ALA A 54 -16.73 -11.37 5.33
C ALA A 54 -16.43 -10.38 6.47
N ASP A 55 -17.44 -9.60 6.88
CA ASP A 55 -17.26 -8.53 7.86
C ASP A 55 -16.84 -9.03 9.24
N ASP A 56 -17.22 -10.24 9.60
CA ASP A 56 -16.87 -10.91 10.85
C ASP A 56 -15.49 -11.59 10.81
N HIS A 57 -14.85 -11.68 9.64
CA HIS A 57 -13.51 -12.22 9.53
C HIS A 57 -12.46 -11.10 9.70
N PRO A 58 -11.52 -11.24 10.65
CA PRO A 58 -10.56 -10.16 10.94
C PRO A 58 -9.62 -9.86 9.77
N GLY A 59 -9.15 -10.86 9.06
CA GLY A 59 -8.20 -10.72 7.97
C GLY A 59 -6.95 -9.93 8.37
N VAL A 60 -6.63 -8.93 7.55
CA VAL A 60 -5.49 -8.02 7.75
C VAL A 60 -5.89 -6.54 7.77
N ARG A 61 -7.18 -6.24 8.04
CA ARG A 61 -7.73 -4.88 7.98
C ARG A 61 -6.95 -3.87 8.84
N ASP A 62 -6.57 -4.25 10.04
CA ASP A 62 -5.78 -3.43 10.96
C ASP A 62 -4.35 -3.18 10.43
N LEU A 63 -3.75 -4.16 9.76
CA LEU A 63 -2.44 -3.99 9.12
C LEU A 63 -2.52 -3.02 7.94
N LEU A 64 -3.57 -3.09 7.12
CA LEU A 64 -3.78 -2.13 6.05
C LEU A 64 -3.85 -0.70 6.61
N GLN A 65 -4.60 -0.49 7.70
CA GLN A 65 -4.67 0.81 8.37
C GLN A 65 -3.35 1.25 8.99
N LYS A 66 -2.61 0.32 9.62
CA LYS A 66 -1.29 0.56 10.21
C LYS A 66 -0.31 1.10 9.18
N TYR A 67 -0.36 0.59 7.96
CA TYR A 67 0.51 1.01 6.85
C TYR A 67 -0.15 2.03 5.90
N ASN A 68 -1.02 2.87 6.46
CA ASN A 68 -1.59 4.03 5.80
C ASN A 68 -2.48 3.75 4.59
N LEU A 69 -3.02 2.54 4.45
CA LEU A 69 -4.05 2.23 3.47
C LEU A 69 -5.42 2.58 4.05
N ARG A 70 -6.24 3.27 3.27
CA ARG A 70 -7.60 3.69 3.64
C ARG A 70 -8.56 3.36 2.52
N ASN A 71 -9.84 3.29 2.86
CA ASN A 71 -10.91 3.04 1.88
C ASN A 71 -10.63 1.83 0.99
N PHE A 72 -10.05 0.77 1.59
CA PHE A 72 -9.73 -0.44 0.86
C PHE A 72 -11.02 -1.21 0.57
N ASN A 73 -11.33 -1.38 -0.71
CA ASN A 73 -12.52 -2.06 -1.20
C ASN A 73 -12.15 -3.12 -2.22
N ILE A 74 -12.89 -4.22 -2.21
CA ILE A 74 -12.84 -5.22 -3.28
C ILE A 74 -14.29 -5.46 -3.72
N PHE A 75 -14.52 -5.33 -5.02
CA PHE A 75 -15.78 -5.68 -5.68
C PHE A 75 -15.55 -6.90 -6.55
N ILE A 76 -16.56 -7.72 -6.72
CA ILE A 76 -16.48 -8.91 -7.55
C ILE A 76 -17.58 -8.90 -8.60
N GLN A 77 -17.24 -9.29 -9.82
CA GLN A 77 -18.18 -9.40 -10.93
C GLN A 77 -17.81 -10.57 -11.84
N LYS A 78 -18.82 -11.30 -12.29
CA LYS A 78 -18.67 -12.31 -13.33
C LYS A 78 -18.79 -11.67 -14.72
N ILE A 79 -17.78 -11.80 -15.54
CA ILE A 79 -17.73 -11.29 -16.93
C ILE A 79 -17.25 -12.41 -17.82
N ASP A 80 -18.00 -12.74 -18.90
CA ASP A 80 -17.66 -13.79 -19.86
C ASP A 80 -17.26 -15.12 -19.19
N ASN A 81 -18.09 -15.56 -18.25
CA ASN A 81 -17.87 -16.77 -17.44
C ASN A 81 -16.64 -16.77 -16.53
N GLN A 82 -15.95 -15.64 -16.37
CA GLN A 82 -14.84 -15.49 -15.45
C GLN A 82 -15.18 -14.54 -14.28
N TRP A 83 -14.72 -14.86 -13.08
CA TRP A 83 -14.84 -13.98 -11.95
C TRP A 83 -13.67 -13.01 -11.91
N PHE A 84 -13.99 -11.71 -11.78
CA PHE A 84 -13.02 -10.63 -11.64
C PHE A 84 -13.20 -9.93 -10.31
N GLU A 85 -12.09 -9.61 -9.68
CA GLU A 85 -12.03 -8.76 -8.51
C GLU A 85 -11.50 -7.39 -8.92
N PHE A 86 -12.21 -6.35 -8.51
CA PHE A 86 -11.84 -4.94 -8.70
C PHE A 86 -11.51 -4.36 -7.33
N GLY A 87 -10.25 -4.09 -7.10
CA GLY A 87 -9.76 -3.50 -5.86
C GLY A 87 -9.56 -2.00 -5.98
N TYR A 88 -9.77 -1.30 -4.88
CA TYR A 88 -9.44 0.12 -4.74
C TYR A 88 -8.94 0.41 -3.35
N TYR A 89 -7.93 1.25 -3.24
CA TYR A 89 -7.51 1.82 -1.97
C TYR A 89 -6.89 3.21 -2.14
N GLU A 90 -6.83 3.94 -1.04
CA GLU A 90 -6.12 5.20 -0.90
C GLU A 90 -4.93 5.02 0.03
N TYR A 91 -3.77 5.47 -0.40
CA TYR A 91 -2.61 5.57 0.47
C TYR A 91 -2.46 7.01 0.96
N VAL A 92 -2.40 7.16 2.28
CA VAL A 92 -2.37 8.45 2.97
C VAL A 92 -1.08 8.66 3.78
N GLY A 93 -0.05 7.85 3.56
CA GLY A 93 1.27 7.99 4.17
C GLY A 93 2.20 8.90 3.39
N ILE A 94 3.41 9.00 3.88
CA ILE A 94 4.46 9.86 3.28
C ILE A 94 5.51 9.09 2.49
N ASN A 95 5.59 7.77 2.69
CA ASN A 95 6.57 6.92 2.01
C ASN A 95 5.92 5.58 1.60
N PHE A 96 5.27 5.59 0.44
CA PHE A 96 4.55 4.43 -0.07
C PHE A 96 5.42 3.17 -0.17
N SER A 97 6.62 3.30 -0.72
CA SER A 97 7.52 2.15 -0.91
C SER A 97 7.93 1.52 0.42
N ALA A 98 8.28 2.33 1.41
CA ALA A 98 8.67 1.83 2.74
C ALA A 98 7.49 1.16 3.44
N ASP A 99 6.30 1.77 3.41
CA ASP A 99 5.10 1.22 4.05
C ASP A 99 4.66 -0.09 3.39
N MET A 100 4.69 -0.18 2.06
CA MET A 100 4.33 -1.42 1.36
C MET A 100 5.37 -2.54 1.62
N THR A 101 6.65 -2.20 1.69
CA THR A 101 7.69 -3.16 2.07
C THR A 101 7.49 -3.67 3.50
N ALA A 102 7.18 -2.78 4.43
CA ALA A 102 6.91 -3.15 5.82
C ALA A 102 5.65 -4.03 5.95
N LEU A 103 4.56 -3.67 5.27
CA LEU A 103 3.34 -4.49 5.21
C LEU A 103 3.63 -5.89 4.64
N ALA A 104 4.40 -5.98 3.56
CA ALA A 104 4.77 -7.26 2.94
C ALA A 104 5.57 -8.18 3.86
N ASN A 105 6.31 -7.62 4.82
CA ASN A 105 7.10 -8.36 5.80
C ASN A 105 6.36 -8.66 7.13
N GLU A 106 5.13 -8.20 7.29
CA GLU A 106 4.30 -8.57 8.46
C GLU A 106 3.95 -10.06 8.41
N PRO A 107 4.28 -10.85 9.45
CA PRO A 107 4.05 -12.31 9.44
C PRO A 107 2.61 -12.69 9.17
N ARG A 108 1.64 -11.95 9.73
CA ARG A 108 0.22 -12.23 9.52
C ARG A 108 -0.23 -11.88 8.10
N ASN A 109 0.37 -10.86 7.47
CA ASN A 109 0.10 -10.54 6.07
C ASN A 109 0.69 -11.59 5.12
N ILE A 110 1.90 -12.09 5.41
CA ILE A 110 2.49 -13.21 4.67
C ILE A 110 1.55 -14.42 4.71
N TYR A 111 1.13 -14.84 5.90
CA TYR A 111 0.20 -15.95 6.06
C TYR A 111 -1.14 -15.71 5.33
N TRP A 112 -1.68 -14.49 5.39
CA TRP A 112 -2.89 -14.12 4.65
C TRP A 112 -2.74 -14.28 3.14
N LEU A 113 -1.62 -13.82 2.60
CA LEU A 113 -1.32 -13.93 1.17
C LEU A 113 -1.08 -15.39 0.74
N GLU A 114 -0.48 -16.22 1.59
CA GLU A 114 -0.33 -17.66 1.32
C GLU A 114 -1.69 -18.37 1.18
N ILE A 115 -2.72 -17.88 1.87
CA ILE A 115 -4.09 -18.41 1.73
C ILE A 115 -4.78 -17.84 0.49
N CYS A 116 -4.71 -16.53 0.28
CA CYS A 116 -5.49 -15.84 -0.76
C CYS A 116 -4.90 -15.98 -2.16
N ASN A 117 -3.56 -15.89 -2.31
CA ASN A 117 -2.92 -15.89 -3.63
C ASN A 117 -3.23 -17.14 -4.47
N PRO A 118 -3.27 -18.37 -3.93
CA PRO A 118 -3.63 -19.55 -4.71
C PRO A 118 -5.07 -19.54 -5.23
N MET A 119 -5.96 -18.78 -4.59
CA MET A 119 -7.37 -18.65 -5.01
C MET A 119 -7.54 -17.69 -6.18
N GLN A 120 -6.55 -16.82 -6.41
CA GLN A 120 -6.55 -15.80 -7.44
C GLN A 120 -5.82 -16.29 -8.70
N LEU A 121 -6.15 -15.68 -9.83
CA LEU A 121 -5.50 -15.94 -11.11
C LEU A 121 -5.10 -14.60 -11.75
N PRO A 122 -3.81 -14.26 -11.78
CA PRO A 122 -3.34 -13.05 -12.45
C PRO A 122 -3.78 -12.98 -13.91
N LEU A 123 -3.93 -11.77 -14.44
CA LEU A 123 -4.13 -11.55 -15.88
C LEU A 123 -2.87 -11.93 -16.64
N ASP A 124 -3.03 -12.22 -17.94
CA ASP A 124 -1.91 -12.56 -18.81
C ASP A 124 -0.83 -11.46 -18.77
N GLY A 125 0.40 -11.88 -18.53
CA GLY A 125 1.55 -10.96 -18.40
C GLY A 125 1.70 -10.31 -17.02
N SER A 126 0.82 -10.62 -16.04
CA SER A 126 0.91 -10.15 -14.67
C SER A 126 1.31 -11.27 -13.72
N THR A 127 1.97 -10.92 -12.59
CA THR A 127 2.36 -11.85 -11.52
C THR A 127 1.44 -11.80 -10.29
N GLY A 128 0.49 -10.87 -10.28
CA GLY A 128 -0.47 -10.64 -9.21
C GLY A 128 -1.54 -9.67 -9.68
N TRP A 129 -1.99 -8.79 -8.80
CA TRP A 129 -2.93 -7.75 -9.15
C TRP A 129 -2.38 -6.82 -10.23
N THR A 130 -3.16 -6.60 -11.27
CA THR A 130 -2.86 -5.62 -12.32
C THR A 130 -3.28 -4.24 -11.85
N ILE A 131 -2.34 -3.29 -11.77
CA ILE A 131 -2.65 -1.91 -11.43
C ILE A 131 -3.27 -1.21 -12.63
N MET A 132 -4.45 -0.62 -12.43
CA MET A 132 -5.16 0.12 -13.46
C MET A 132 -4.71 1.57 -13.51
N LYS A 133 -4.71 2.15 -14.71
CA LYS A 133 -4.43 3.57 -14.88
C LYS A 133 -5.65 4.40 -14.48
N GLN A 134 -5.48 5.31 -13.51
CA GLN A 134 -6.50 6.31 -13.22
C GLN A 134 -6.61 7.30 -14.37
N ILE A 135 -7.80 7.48 -14.92
CA ILE A 135 -8.06 8.41 -16.03
C ILE A 135 -8.89 9.62 -15.61
N TYR A 136 -9.53 9.57 -14.44
CA TYR A 136 -10.38 10.64 -13.93
C TYR A 136 -10.43 10.62 -12.39
N TYR A 137 -10.43 11.78 -11.81
CA TYR A 137 -10.71 12.01 -10.39
C TYR A 137 -11.37 13.37 -10.23
N ASN A 138 -12.47 13.41 -9.50
CA ASN A 138 -13.17 14.61 -9.09
C ASN A 138 -13.25 14.63 -7.56
N GLY A 139 -12.49 15.51 -6.94
CA GLY A 139 -12.41 15.65 -5.49
C GLY A 139 -12.50 17.08 -5.05
#